data_f11d58f1fa70f010603c4feebe7d8b61
#
_entry.id   f11d58f1fa70f010603c4feebe7d8b61
#
_cell.length_a   1.000
_cell.length_b   1.000
_cell.length_c   1.000
_cell.angle_alpha   90.00
_cell.angle_beta   90.00
_cell.angle_gamma   90.00
#
_symmetry.space_group_name_H-M   'P 1'
#
loop_
_entity.id
_entity.type
_entity.pdbx_description
1 polymer ?
#
loop_
_entity_poly.entity_id
_entity_poly.type
_entity_poly.pdbx_seq_one_letter_code
_entity_poly.pdbx_strand_id
1 'polypeptide(L)'
;MPLPTDTRVTRAQIVGAARAYVGSVYVHNGRVRGAGIDCAGLLCLMGDDLNLPYKDIGVYPRAPDGHSFEKMCDGNMHAIPVAEAGMGDVLGFWYAKRDLFTHVGVATPLGMVHTYANGGVCVEGSLGKFWEKRLMLAWRFPGVVEADGPIPYYPPEDLIVPPWAKEGCCG
;
A
#
# COMPACT_ATOMS: atom_id res chain seq x y z
N MET A 1 -0.53 23.22 -7.03
CA MET A 1 0.88 23.45 -6.74
C MET A 1 1.65 22.28 -7.30
N PRO A 2 2.61 22.46 -8.18
CA PRO A 2 3.41 21.33 -8.66
C PRO A 2 4.14 20.73 -7.46
N LEU A 3 4.19 19.39 -7.42
CA LEU A 3 4.93 18.64 -6.40
C LEU A 3 6.41 19.06 -6.46
N PRO A 4 7.10 19.20 -5.30
CA PRO A 4 8.53 19.51 -5.29
C PRO A 4 9.29 18.48 -6.12
N THR A 5 10.01 18.92 -7.11
CA THR A 5 10.67 18.09 -8.12
C THR A 5 11.95 17.41 -7.64
N ASP A 6 12.29 17.55 -6.36
CA ASP A 6 13.58 17.11 -5.82
C ASP A 6 13.52 15.93 -4.85
N THR A 7 12.35 15.38 -4.60
CA THR A 7 12.23 14.19 -3.74
C THR A 7 12.52 12.94 -4.58
N ARG A 8 13.70 12.39 -4.41
CA ARG A 8 14.09 11.11 -5.02
C ARG A 8 13.87 9.98 -4.02
N VAL A 9 13.11 8.97 -4.42
CA VAL A 9 12.85 7.78 -3.61
C VAL A 9 13.08 6.53 -4.45
N THR A 10 13.78 5.56 -3.89
CA THR A 10 13.99 4.28 -4.55
C THR A 10 12.84 3.33 -4.25
N ARG A 11 12.62 2.34 -5.10
CA ARG A 11 11.66 1.27 -4.87
C ARG A 11 11.94 0.52 -3.57
N ALA A 12 13.19 0.26 -3.25
CA ALA A 12 13.60 -0.37 -2.00
C ALA A 12 13.24 0.48 -0.77
N GLN A 13 13.40 1.80 -0.83
CA GLN A 13 12.97 2.70 0.25
C GLN A 13 11.46 2.66 0.46
N ILE A 14 10.67 2.63 -0.61
CA ILE A 14 9.21 2.52 -0.54
C ILE A 14 8.80 1.19 0.12
N VAL A 15 9.38 0.08 -0.31
CA VAL A 15 9.11 -1.24 0.29
C VAL A 15 9.53 -1.26 1.76
N GLY A 16 10.70 -0.71 2.10
CA GLY A 16 11.16 -0.59 3.49
C GLY A 16 10.21 0.22 4.36
N ALA A 17 9.72 1.35 3.85
CA ALA A 17 8.74 2.18 4.56
C ALA A 17 7.43 1.43 4.79
N ALA A 18 6.91 0.72 3.78
CA ALA A 18 5.70 -0.09 3.93
C ALA A 18 5.89 -1.20 4.98
N ARG A 19 7.01 -1.91 4.93
CA ARG A 19 7.35 -3.00 5.86
C ARG A 19 7.44 -2.54 7.32
N ALA A 20 7.83 -1.28 7.56
CA ALA A 20 7.90 -0.72 8.90
C ALA A 20 6.54 -0.69 9.63
N TYR A 21 5.44 -0.85 8.91
CA TYR A 21 4.08 -0.88 9.46
C TYR A 21 3.50 -2.28 9.63
N VAL A 22 4.19 -3.32 9.18
CA VAL A 22 3.74 -4.72 9.39
C VAL A 22 3.58 -5.00 10.87
N GLY A 23 2.43 -5.59 11.25
CA GLY A 23 2.03 -5.81 12.64
C GLY A 23 1.22 -4.68 13.28
N SER A 24 1.10 -3.51 12.63
CA SER A 24 0.22 -2.43 13.11
C SER A 24 -1.24 -2.88 13.11
N VAL A 25 -1.97 -2.57 14.17
CA VAL A 25 -3.39 -2.92 14.31
C VAL A 25 -4.23 -2.15 13.27
N TYR A 26 -5.22 -2.82 12.69
CA TYR A 26 -6.20 -2.15 11.84
C TYR A 26 -7.12 -1.26 12.67
N VAL A 27 -7.19 0.01 12.31
CA VAL A 27 -8.15 0.97 12.85
C VAL A 27 -8.71 1.79 11.68
N HIS A 28 -10.03 1.75 11.49
CA HIS A 28 -10.68 2.55 10.45
C HIS A 28 -10.39 4.05 10.65
N ASN A 29 -9.98 4.73 9.59
CA ASN A 29 -9.46 6.10 9.62
C ASN A 29 -8.19 6.27 10.49
N GLY A 30 -7.49 5.18 10.83
CA GLY A 30 -6.28 5.22 11.63
C GLY A 30 -5.12 5.88 10.89
N ARG A 31 -4.45 6.83 11.55
CA ARG A 31 -3.34 7.64 11.01
C ARG A 31 -2.21 7.80 12.02
N VAL A 32 -2.11 6.91 13.00
CA VAL A 32 -1.16 7.06 14.10
C VAL A 32 -0.27 5.83 14.20
N ARG A 33 1.03 6.03 14.00
CA ARG A 33 2.04 4.99 14.19
C ARG A 33 1.91 4.39 15.58
N GLY A 34 1.83 3.06 15.67
CA GLY A 34 1.74 2.32 16.93
C GLY A 34 0.35 2.29 17.57
N ALA A 35 -0.60 3.12 17.13
CA ALA A 35 -1.98 3.12 17.66
C ALA A 35 -2.98 2.46 16.72
N GLY A 36 -2.77 2.56 15.41
CA GLY A 36 -3.61 1.89 14.43
C GLY A 36 -3.66 2.61 13.09
N ILE A 37 -3.79 1.83 12.03
CA ILE A 37 -3.83 2.31 10.65
C ILE A 37 -4.86 1.53 9.84
N ASP A 38 -5.38 2.16 8.78
CA ASP A 38 -6.03 1.46 7.68
C ASP A 38 -5.20 1.59 6.38
N CYS A 39 -5.72 1.10 5.27
CA CYS A 39 -4.96 1.09 4.01
C CYS A 39 -4.62 2.51 3.50
N ALA A 40 -5.50 3.48 3.70
CA ALA A 40 -5.20 4.89 3.38
C ALA A 40 -4.17 5.48 4.37
N GLY A 41 -4.28 5.13 5.65
CA GLY A 41 -3.34 5.53 6.70
C GLY A 41 -1.93 5.01 6.44
N LEU A 42 -1.80 3.80 5.93
CA LEU A 42 -0.51 3.26 5.51
C LEU A 42 0.16 4.18 4.48
N LEU A 43 -0.56 4.59 3.44
CA LEU A 43 -0.01 5.47 2.41
C LEU A 43 0.35 6.86 2.95
N CYS A 44 -0.50 7.44 3.82
CA CYS A 44 -0.24 8.74 4.43
C CYS A 44 1.05 8.72 5.25
N LEU A 45 1.18 7.74 6.14
CA LEU A 45 2.35 7.63 7.02
C LEU A 45 3.63 7.30 6.24
N MET A 46 3.52 6.49 5.19
CA MET A 46 4.65 6.27 4.27
C MET A 46 5.06 7.55 3.54
N GLY A 47 4.09 8.36 3.13
CA GLY A 47 4.35 9.67 2.54
C GLY A 47 5.17 10.56 3.48
N ASP A 48 4.79 10.62 4.74
CA ASP A 48 5.53 11.36 5.77
C ASP A 48 6.94 10.80 5.98
N ASP A 49 7.08 9.47 6.13
CA ASP A 49 8.37 8.81 6.35
C ASP A 49 9.36 9.03 5.19
N LEU A 50 8.85 9.06 3.96
CA LEU A 50 9.63 9.24 2.75
C LEU A 50 9.78 10.70 2.33
N ASN A 51 9.22 11.62 3.14
CA ASN A 51 9.17 13.05 2.83
C ASN A 51 8.56 13.33 1.46
N LEU A 52 7.54 12.55 1.09
CA LEU A 52 6.77 12.75 -0.12
C LEU A 52 5.61 13.73 0.14
N PRO A 53 5.26 14.56 -0.84
CA PRO A 53 4.12 15.47 -0.72
C PRO A 53 2.82 14.67 -0.84
N TYR A 54 2.33 14.10 0.26
CA TYR A 54 1.13 13.29 0.32
C TYR A 54 0.00 14.03 1.03
N LYS A 55 -1.15 14.17 0.36
CA LYS A 55 -2.35 14.80 0.93
C LYS A 55 -3.35 13.72 1.35
N ASP A 56 -3.69 13.67 2.64
CA ASP A 56 -4.68 12.74 3.16
C ASP A 56 -6.10 13.08 2.67
N ILE A 57 -6.90 12.03 2.47
CA ILE A 57 -8.34 12.14 2.18
C ILE A 57 -9.13 12.66 3.40
N GLY A 58 -8.56 12.51 4.60
CA GLY A 58 -9.26 12.80 5.85
C GLY A 58 -10.16 11.66 6.30
N VAL A 59 -11.22 12.00 7.03
CA VAL A 59 -12.20 11.03 7.55
C VAL A 59 -13.16 10.60 6.44
N TYR A 60 -13.41 9.31 6.33
CA TYR A 60 -14.35 8.72 5.37
C TYR A 60 -15.20 7.62 6.01
N PRO A 61 -16.41 7.35 5.48
CA PRO A 61 -17.31 6.32 6.01
C PRO A 61 -16.77 4.90 5.75
N ARG A 62 -17.22 3.94 6.56
CA ARG A 62 -16.87 2.51 6.37
C ARG A 62 -17.36 1.94 5.04
N ALA A 63 -18.43 2.51 4.48
CA ALA A 63 -18.91 2.19 3.15
C ALA A 63 -18.41 3.25 2.15
N PRO A 64 -17.23 3.07 1.55
CA PRO A 64 -16.65 4.06 0.66
C PRO A 64 -17.44 4.16 -0.65
N ASP A 65 -17.41 5.36 -1.24
CA ASP A 65 -18.04 5.65 -2.54
C ASP A 65 -17.23 5.15 -3.75
N GLY A 66 -15.98 4.71 -3.52
CA GLY A 66 -15.03 4.30 -4.56
C GLY A 66 -14.35 5.45 -5.29
N HIS A 67 -14.92 6.64 -5.29
CA HIS A 67 -14.42 7.80 -6.03
C HIS A 67 -13.47 8.68 -5.21
N SER A 68 -13.82 8.96 -3.96
CA SER A 68 -13.01 9.82 -3.10
C SER A 68 -11.62 9.24 -2.87
N PHE A 69 -11.52 7.93 -2.69
CA PHE A 69 -10.26 7.25 -2.48
C PHE A 69 -9.41 7.20 -3.77
N GLU A 70 -10.02 6.90 -4.91
CA GLU A 70 -9.34 6.95 -6.21
C GLU A 70 -8.81 8.36 -6.51
N LYS A 71 -9.64 9.38 -6.29
CA LYS A 71 -9.24 10.78 -6.46
C LYS A 71 -8.06 11.18 -5.56
N MET A 72 -8.03 10.67 -4.32
CA MET A 72 -6.88 10.85 -3.44
C MET A 72 -5.62 10.20 -4.02
N CYS A 73 -5.72 8.97 -4.51
CA CYS A 73 -4.59 8.30 -5.13
C CYS A 73 -4.09 9.05 -6.35
N ASP A 74 -4.98 9.47 -7.24
CA ASP A 74 -4.65 10.24 -8.46
C ASP A 74 -4.04 11.62 -8.15
N GLY A 75 -4.46 12.23 -7.04
CA GLY A 75 -3.94 13.53 -6.59
C GLY A 75 -2.54 13.44 -5.96
N ASN A 76 -2.12 12.25 -5.54
CA ASN A 76 -0.85 12.05 -4.82
C ASN A 76 0.18 11.24 -5.62
N MET A 77 -0.25 10.48 -6.61
CA MET A 77 0.59 9.52 -7.34
C MET A 77 0.25 9.55 -8.83
N HIS A 78 1.11 8.95 -9.63
CA HIS A 78 0.88 8.78 -11.06
C HIS A 78 0.17 7.46 -11.32
N ALA A 79 -1.02 7.49 -11.91
CA ALA A 79 -1.70 6.29 -12.38
C ALA A 79 -0.86 5.62 -13.48
N ILE A 80 -0.70 4.30 -13.38
CA ILE A 80 0.04 3.47 -14.33
C ILE A 80 -0.82 2.28 -14.76
N PRO A 81 -0.57 1.70 -15.94
CA PRO A 81 -1.19 0.42 -16.30
C PRO A 81 -0.84 -0.67 -15.27
N VAL A 82 -1.84 -1.46 -14.88
CA VAL A 82 -1.62 -2.57 -13.93
C VAL A 82 -0.52 -3.53 -14.39
N ALA A 83 -0.41 -3.76 -15.70
CA ALA A 83 0.63 -4.62 -16.29
C ALA A 83 2.07 -4.06 -16.13
N GLU A 84 2.21 -2.76 -15.84
CA GLU A 84 3.50 -2.10 -15.63
C GLU A 84 3.84 -1.95 -14.13
N ALA A 85 2.92 -2.37 -13.25
CA ALA A 85 3.15 -2.28 -11.82
C ALA A 85 4.24 -3.25 -11.37
N GLY A 86 5.11 -2.77 -10.51
CA GLY A 86 6.22 -3.50 -9.92
C GLY A 86 6.41 -3.18 -8.46
N MET A 87 7.46 -3.71 -7.88
CA MET A 87 7.82 -3.47 -6.48
C MET A 87 7.86 -1.97 -6.15
N GLY A 88 7.21 -1.59 -5.04
CA GLY A 88 7.10 -0.20 -4.60
C GLY A 88 5.95 0.58 -5.23
N ASP A 89 5.24 0.03 -6.22
CA ASP A 89 4.02 0.64 -6.72
C ASP A 89 2.82 0.33 -5.81
N VAL A 90 1.81 1.18 -5.83
CA VAL A 90 0.57 0.99 -5.08
C VAL A 90 -0.42 0.25 -5.95
N LEU A 91 -0.97 -0.83 -5.43
CA LEU A 91 -1.97 -1.67 -6.09
C LEU A 91 -3.35 -1.36 -5.52
N GLY A 92 -4.33 -1.17 -6.40
CA GLY A 92 -5.71 -0.87 -6.05
C GLY A 92 -6.67 -2.01 -6.36
N PHE A 93 -7.55 -2.31 -5.41
CA PHE A 93 -8.43 -3.46 -5.44
C PHE A 93 -9.88 -3.09 -5.14
N TRP A 94 -10.83 -3.85 -5.70
CA TRP A 94 -12.15 -3.92 -5.09
C TRP A 94 -12.11 -4.95 -3.94
N TYR A 95 -12.87 -4.70 -2.87
CA TYR A 95 -12.88 -5.61 -1.73
C TYR A 95 -14.29 -6.06 -1.35
N ALA A 96 -15.10 -5.18 -0.80
CA ALA A 96 -16.43 -5.54 -0.31
C ALA A 96 -17.49 -5.59 -1.41
N LYS A 97 -17.39 -4.74 -2.41
CA LYS A 97 -18.31 -4.65 -3.54
C LYS A 97 -17.54 -4.78 -4.84
N ARG A 98 -17.99 -5.72 -5.69
CA ARG A 98 -17.35 -5.96 -6.98
C ARG A 98 -17.28 -4.69 -7.82
N ASP A 99 -16.12 -4.50 -8.46
CA ASP A 99 -15.81 -3.37 -9.34
C ASP A 99 -15.83 -1.99 -8.66
N LEU A 100 -15.94 -1.94 -7.32
CA LEU A 100 -15.83 -0.73 -6.55
C LEU A 100 -14.45 -0.68 -5.86
N PHE A 101 -13.62 0.27 -6.25
CA PHE A 101 -12.30 0.47 -5.65
C PHE A 101 -12.42 0.89 -4.18
N THR A 102 -11.87 0.08 -3.29
CA THR A 102 -12.01 0.29 -1.83
C THR A 102 -10.78 -0.11 -1.02
N HIS A 103 -9.74 -0.64 -1.66
CA HIS A 103 -8.58 -1.14 -0.95
C HIS A 103 -7.29 -0.92 -1.72
N VAL A 104 -6.20 -0.64 -0.99
CA VAL A 104 -4.85 -0.54 -1.55
C VAL A 104 -3.84 -1.37 -0.76
N GLY A 105 -2.77 -1.74 -1.45
CA GLY A 105 -1.56 -2.32 -0.89
C GLY A 105 -0.33 -1.84 -1.64
N VAL A 106 0.84 -1.94 -1.03
CA VAL A 106 2.13 -1.60 -1.63
C VAL A 106 2.80 -2.87 -2.12
N ALA A 107 3.09 -2.95 -3.41
CA ALA A 107 3.73 -4.11 -4.02
C ALA A 107 5.14 -4.34 -3.47
N THR A 108 5.44 -5.59 -3.15
CA THR A 108 6.75 -6.03 -2.62
C THR A 108 7.25 -7.27 -3.37
N PRO A 109 8.51 -7.68 -3.20
CA PRO A 109 9.00 -8.93 -3.78
C PRO A 109 8.23 -10.18 -3.34
N LEU A 110 7.52 -10.16 -2.21
CA LEU A 110 6.72 -11.27 -1.69
C LEU A 110 5.23 -11.19 -2.06
N GLY A 111 4.80 -10.07 -2.61
CA GLY A 111 3.41 -9.81 -2.93
C GLY A 111 3.02 -8.37 -2.62
N MET A 112 2.49 -8.10 -1.44
CA MET A 112 2.17 -6.73 -1.01
C MET A 112 2.16 -6.56 0.50
N VAL A 113 2.43 -5.34 0.96
CA VAL A 113 2.10 -4.87 2.31
C VAL A 113 0.75 -4.18 2.25
N HIS A 114 -0.17 -4.59 3.10
CA HIS A 114 -1.50 -3.98 3.19
C HIS A 114 -2.13 -4.17 4.57
N THR A 115 -3.19 -3.42 4.84
CA THR A 115 -4.00 -3.57 6.06
C THR A 115 -5.48 -3.48 5.73
N TYR A 116 -6.29 -4.40 6.24
CA TYR A 116 -7.74 -4.46 6.01
C TYR A 116 -8.48 -5.00 7.24
N ALA A 117 -9.77 -4.67 7.34
CA ALA A 117 -10.55 -4.92 8.54
C ALA A 117 -10.56 -6.40 8.97
N ASN A 118 -10.79 -7.32 8.03
CA ASN A 118 -10.86 -8.75 8.34
C ASN A 118 -9.51 -9.35 8.72
N GLY A 119 -8.39 -8.72 8.30
CA GLY A 119 -7.05 -9.14 8.67
C GLY A 119 -6.66 -8.70 10.08
N GLY A 120 -7.27 -7.64 10.59
CA GLY A 120 -7.02 -7.10 11.93
C GLY A 120 -5.68 -6.41 12.13
N VAL A 121 -4.69 -6.67 11.28
CA VAL A 121 -3.35 -6.06 11.33
C VAL A 121 -2.80 -5.85 9.93
N CYS A 122 -1.80 -4.98 9.81
CA CYS A 122 -1.01 -4.80 8.61
C CYS A 122 -0.11 -6.01 8.39
N VAL A 123 -0.10 -6.55 7.18
CA VAL A 123 0.65 -7.75 6.82
C VAL A 123 1.42 -7.56 5.53
N GLU A 124 2.49 -8.33 5.35
CA GLU A 124 3.08 -8.61 4.04
C GLU A 124 2.73 -10.05 3.65
N GLY A 125 2.13 -10.22 2.49
CA GLY A 125 1.69 -11.53 2.02
C GLY A 125 1.68 -11.64 0.50
N SER A 126 1.55 -12.87 0.00
CA SER A 126 1.41 -13.11 -1.43
C SER A 126 0.11 -12.52 -1.95
N LEU A 127 0.10 -12.07 -3.21
CA LEU A 127 -1.12 -11.61 -3.86
C LEU A 127 -2.15 -12.71 -3.94
N GLY A 128 -1.76 -13.93 -4.34
CA GLY A 128 -2.63 -15.08 -4.45
C GLY A 128 -3.87 -14.82 -5.32
N LYS A 129 -4.62 -15.86 -5.61
CA LYS A 129 -5.81 -15.79 -6.49
C LYS A 129 -6.90 -14.85 -5.97
N PHE A 130 -6.97 -14.67 -4.65
CA PHE A 130 -7.97 -13.79 -4.05
C PHE A 130 -7.76 -12.33 -4.45
N TRP A 131 -6.54 -11.82 -4.30
CA TRP A 131 -6.19 -10.44 -4.61
C TRP A 131 -5.99 -10.22 -6.11
N GLU A 132 -5.38 -11.17 -6.82
CA GLU A 132 -5.20 -11.10 -8.28
C GLU A 132 -6.51 -10.81 -9.02
N LYS A 133 -7.60 -11.50 -8.64
CA LYS A 133 -8.92 -11.29 -9.24
C LYS A 133 -9.57 -9.95 -8.91
N ARG A 134 -9.05 -9.24 -7.93
CA ARG A 134 -9.57 -7.97 -7.41
C ARG A 134 -8.73 -6.77 -7.80
N LEU A 135 -7.54 -7.01 -8.34
CA LEU A 135 -6.64 -5.96 -8.81
C LEU A 135 -7.27 -5.23 -10.00
N MET A 136 -7.38 -3.90 -9.90
CA MET A 136 -8.03 -3.09 -10.91
C MET A 136 -7.28 -1.81 -11.27
N LEU A 137 -6.47 -1.27 -10.37
CA LEU A 137 -5.76 -0.01 -10.52
C LEU A 137 -4.33 -0.12 -10.00
N ALA A 138 -3.45 0.75 -10.48
CA ALA A 138 -2.10 0.85 -9.95
C ALA A 138 -1.58 2.28 -10.05
N TRP A 139 -0.72 2.67 -9.10
CA TRP A 139 -0.10 3.98 -9.05
C TRP A 139 1.38 3.88 -8.67
N ARG A 140 2.13 4.87 -9.08
CA ARG A 140 3.54 5.07 -8.72
C ARG A 140 3.71 6.37 -7.96
N PHE A 141 4.45 6.33 -6.85
CA PHE A 141 4.81 7.55 -6.13
C PHE A 141 5.63 8.50 -7.01
N PRO A 142 5.44 9.83 -6.85
CA PRO A 142 6.28 10.78 -7.55
C PRO A 142 7.74 10.65 -7.09
N GLY A 143 8.68 10.94 -8.00
CA GLY A 143 10.11 10.95 -7.68
C GLY A 143 10.76 9.56 -7.54
N VAL A 144 10.05 8.48 -7.92
CA VAL A 144 10.65 7.15 -7.95
C VAL A 144 11.79 7.13 -8.95
N VAL A 145 12.97 6.74 -8.47
CA VAL A 145 14.15 6.49 -9.29
C VAL A 145 14.44 5.00 -9.30
N GLU A 146 14.74 4.48 -10.47
CA GLU A 146 15.23 3.10 -10.59
C GLU A 146 16.64 3.07 -9.98
N ALA A 147 16.84 2.17 -9.01
CA ALA A 147 18.18 1.95 -8.46
C ALA A 147 19.01 1.20 -9.50
N ASP A 148 20.21 1.69 -9.75
CA ASP A 148 21.22 0.93 -10.51
C ASP A 148 21.69 -0.24 -9.62
N GLY A 149 21.14 -1.44 -9.87
CA GLY A 149 21.55 -2.64 -9.16
C GLY A 149 20.41 -3.59 -8.79
N PRO A 150 20.74 -4.81 -8.34
CA PRO A 150 19.74 -5.78 -7.94
C PRO A 150 18.96 -5.26 -6.71
N ILE A 151 17.65 -5.43 -6.74
CA ILE A 151 16.79 -5.15 -5.60
C ILE A 151 17.24 -6.04 -4.43
N PRO A 152 17.53 -5.47 -3.24
CA PRO A 152 17.92 -6.28 -2.11
C PRO A 152 16.88 -7.35 -1.82
N TYR A 153 17.29 -8.60 -1.87
CA TYR A 153 16.47 -9.71 -1.39
C TYR A 153 16.45 -9.67 0.14
N TYR A 154 15.28 -9.56 0.70
CA TYR A 154 15.08 -9.71 2.14
C TYR A 154 14.61 -11.15 2.39
N PRO A 155 15.41 -11.97 3.07
CA PRO A 155 15.01 -13.33 3.37
C PRO A 155 13.74 -13.36 4.22
N PRO A 156 12.92 -14.41 4.08
CA PRO A 156 11.65 -14.53 4.81
C PRO A 156 11.78 -14.47 6.34
N GLU A 157 12.90 -14.83 6.90
CA GLU A 157 13.18 -14.77 8.34
C GLU A 157 13.26 -13.35 8.89
N ASP A 158 13.51 -12.34 8.04
CA ASP A 158 13.55 -10.95 8.44
C ASP A 158 12.16 -10.29 8.42
N LEU A 159 11.16 -11.04 7.96
CA LEU A 159 9.79 -10.56 7.88
C LEU A 159 9.02 -10.89 9.15
N ILE A 160 8.57 -9.87 9.85
CA ILE A 160 7.57 -10.03 10.91
C ILE A 160 6.21 -10.32 10.26
N VAL A 161 6.06 -11.52 9.74
CA VAL A 161 4.79 -12.01 9.22
C VAL A 161 4.07 -12.70 10.38
N PRO A 162 2.91 -12.22 10.81
CA PRO A 162 2.13 -12.90 11.83
C PRO A 162 1.90 -14.38 11.46
N PRO A 163 1.91 -15.32 12.42
CA PRO A 163 1.78 -16.76 12.13
C PRO A 163 0.59 -17.11 11.23
N TRP A 164 -0.54 -16.45 11.41
CA TRP A 164 -1.75 -16.65 10.63
C TRP A 164 -1.67 -16.13 9.19
N ALA A 165 -0.75 -15.21 8.87
CA ALA A 165 -0.54 -14.72 7.51
C ALA A 165 0.27 -15.72 6.67
N LYS A 166 0.97 -16.69 7.30
CA LYS A 166 1.70 -17.76 6.63
C LYS A 166 0.79 -18.88 6.12
N GLU A 167 -0.41 -18.99 6.64
CA GLU A 167 -1.35 -20.09 6.35
C GLU A 167 -2.39 -19.73 5.28
N GLY A 168 -2.11 -18.75 4.43
CA GLY A 168 -3.00 -18.41 3.30
C GLY A 168 -4.40 -18.05 3.77
N CYS A 169 -4.55 -17.04 4.62
CA CYS A 169 -5.84 -16.46 5.01
C CYS A 169 -6.58 -15.86 3.83
N CYS A 170 -7.03 -16.73 2.93
CA CYS A 170 -7.96 -16.45 1.86
C CYS A 170 -8.94 -17.60 1.78
N GLY A 171 -9.72 -17.74 2.82
CA GLY A 171 -10.97 -18.46 2.76
C GLY A 171 -12.08 -17.52 2.34
#